data_5bd335b7659588bb68a79ce42df567be
#
_entry.id   5bd335b7659588bb68a79ce42df567be
#
_cell.length_a   1.000
_cell.length_b   1.000
_cell.length_c   1.000
_cell.angle_alpha   90.00
_cell.angle_beta   90.00
_cell.angle_gamma   90.00
#
_symmetry.space_group_name_H-M   'P 1'
#
loop_
_entity.id
_entity.type
_entity.pdbx_description
1 polymer ?
#
loop_
_entity_poly.entity_id
_entity_poly.type
_entity_poly.pdbx_seq_one_letter_code
_entity_poly.pdbx_strand_id
1 'polypeptide(L)'
;MQSTNIPQVKLGIIAVGDEDMFRYILVMDQIQKEFGLDSETYLEKSKQIKEFLKQKHPGDVDSAEIRFLKGRIRRAEAKTACNWMGVKPENVHHLDLPFYETGTIKKGDLSEKDVKIVKDLIMSVKPHQIFVAGDLADPHGTHRVCTDAVLAAVDELLDEDFMKDCRIWMYRGAWAEWEIDHIEMAVPMSPEELRFKRNTILKHQSQMENAPFLGDDDRLFWQRAEDRNRATAKLYSSLGLASYEAMEAFVEYHPIR
;
A
#
# COMPACT_ATOMS: atom_id res chain seq x y z
N MET A 1 -23.34 -29.87 2.64
CA MET A 1 -22.04 -29.20 2.80
C MET A 1 -20.98 -30.10 2.20
N GLN A 2 -20.66 -29.91 0.95
CA GLN A 2 -19.53 -30.62 0.32
C GLN A 2 -18.27 -29.83 0.65
N SER A 3 -17.47 -30.39 1.52
CA SER A 3 -16.10 -29.95 1.79
C SER A 3 -15.31 -30.08 0.49
N THR A 4 -14.95 -28.98 -0.09
CA THR A 4 -14.03 -28.93 -1.22
C THR A 4 -12.65 -29.36 -0.77
N ASN A 5 -12.35 -30.63 -0.98
CA ASN A 5 -11.04 -31.28 -0.72
C ASN A 5 -9.93 -30.82 -1.71
N ILE A 6 -10.11 -29.68 -2.33
CA ILE A 6 -9.19 -29.10 -3.32
C ILE A 6 -7.94 -28.44 -2.69
N PRO A 7 -7.98 -27.90 -1.46
CA PRO A 7 -6.86 -27.07 -0.99
C PRO A 7 -5.61 -27.86 -0.60
N GLN A 8 -5.74 -28.99 0.07
CA GLN A 8 -4.56 -29.59 0.73
C GLN A 8 -3.60 -30.32 -0.20
N VAL A 9 -4.09 -31.02 -1.21
CA VAL A 9 -3.20 -31.72 -2.17
C VAL A 9 -2.51 -30.72 -3.10
N LYS A 10 -3.21 -29.69 -3.51
CA LYS A 10 -2.61 -28.60 -4.31
C LYS A 10 -1.64 -27.76 -3.48
N LEU A 11 -1.94 -27.47 -2.21
CA LEU A 11 -1.01 -26.78 -1.32
C LEU A 11 0.30 -27.56 -1.09
N GLY A 12 0.21 -28.87 -0.95
CA GLY A 12 1.40 -29.71 -0.79
C GLY A 12 2.30 -29.74 -2.03
N ILE A 13 1.73 -29.72 -3.22
CA ILE A 13 2.47 -29.68 -4.48
C ILE A 13 3.09 -28.30 -4.71
N ILE A 14 2.40 -27.24 -4.29
CA ILE A 14 2.81 -25.85 -4.46
C ILE A 14 3.91 -25.45 -3.48
N ALA A 15 3.90 -26.00 -2.26
CA ALA A 15 4.97 -25.77 -1.29
C ALA A 15 6.34 -26.29 -1.76
N VAL A 16 6.39 -27.03 -2.85
CA VAL A 16 7.62 -27.66 -3.36
C VAL A 16 8.21 -26.94 -4.58
N GLY A 17 7.57 -25.92 -5.15
CA GLY A 17 8.27 -25.34 -6.25
C GLY A 17 7.69 -24.26 -7.15
N ASP A 18 6.47 -23.79 -6.99
CA ASP A 18 6.00 -22.76 -7.91
C ASP A 18 4.93 -21.84 -7.30
N GLU A 19 5.39 -20.84 -6.55
CA GLU A 19 4.52 -19.82 -5.97
C GLU A 19 3.75 -19.03 -7.04
N ASP A 20 4.33 -18.84 -8.22
CA ASP A 20 3.71 -18.10 -9.31
C ASP A 20 2.55 -18.90 -9.93
N MET A 21 2.72 -20.20 -10.07
CA MET A 21 1.65 -21.09 -10.53
C MET A 21 0.50 -21.13 -9.51
N PHE A 22 0.81 -21.13 -8.22
CA PHE A 22 -0.20 -21.07 -7.16
C PHE A 22 -1.00 -19.78 -7.19
N ARG A 23 -0.32 -18.64 -7.29
CA ARG A 23 -0.95 -17.34 -7.43
C ARG A 23 -1.83 -17.28 -8.68
N TYR A 24 -1.32 -17.77 -9.80
CA TYR A 24 -2.09 -17.87 -11.03
C TYR A 24 -3.37 -18.68 -10.85
N ILE A 25 -3.29 -19.87 -10.24
CA ILE A 25 -4.44 -20.73 -10.01
C ILE A 25 -5.46 -20.04 -9.08
N LEU A 26 -5.01 -19.45 -7.97
CA LEU A 26 -5.90 -18.73 -7.03
C LEU A 26 -6.59 -17.54 -7.69
N VAL A 27 -5.84 -16.77 -8.47
CA VAL A 27 -6.36 -15.61 -9.19
C VAL A 27 -7.39 -16.07 -10.23
N MET A 28 -7.08 -17.14 -10.98
CA MET A 28 -7.99 -17.65 -12.00
C MET A 28 -9.26 -18.29 -11.40
N ASP A 29 -9.16 -18.97 -10.27
CA ASP A 29 -10.31 -19.49 -9.53
C ASP A 29 -11.20 -18.34 -9.00
N GLN A 30 -10.60 -17.26 -8.57
CA GLN A 30 -11.30 -16.08 -8.12
C GLN A 30 -11.99 -15.32 -9.25
N ILE A 31 -11.35 -15.23 -10.44
CA ILE A 31 -11.98 -14.69 -11.65
C ILE A 31 -13.21 -15.50 -12.00
N GLN A 32 -13.07 -16.81 -12.04
CA GLN A 32 -14.19 -17.69 -12.39
C GLN A 32 -15.38 -17.46 -11.47
N LYS A 33 -15.14 -17.33 -10.17
CA LYS A 33 -16.19 -17.08 -9.17
C LYS A 33 -16.81 -15.69 -9.28
N GLU A 34 -15.99 -14.67 -9.39
CA GLU A 34 -16.44 -13.26 -9.37
C GLU A 34 -17.17 -12.84 -10.65
N PHE A 35 -16.78 -13.42 -11.78
CA PHE A 35 -17.46 -13.16 -13.06
C PHE A 35 -18.56 -14.19 -13.38
N GLY A 36 -18.79 -15.19 -12.51
CA GLY A 36 -19.79 -16.23 -12.73
C GLY A 36 -19.55 -17.04 -14.00
N LEU A 37 -18.28 -17.24 -14.39
CA LEU A 37 -17.91 -17.89 -15.64
C LEU A 37 -18.08 -19.41 -15.52
N ASP A 38 -18.74 -20.04 -16.51
CA ASP A 38 -18.64 -21.46 -16.71
C ASP A 38 -17.23 -21.85 -17.23
N SER A 39 -16.95 -23.15 -17.29
CA SER A 39 -15.60 -23.63 -17.65
C SER A 39 -15.19 -23.27 -19.08
N GLU A 40 -16.10 -23.17 -20.01
CA GLU A 40 -15.82 -22.85 -21.40
C GLU A 40 -15.52 -21.36 -21.56
N THR A 41 -16.38 -20.51 -21.03
CA THR A 41 -16.20 -19.04 -21.01
C THR A 41 -14.93 -18.65 -20.25
N TYR A 42 -14.61 -19.35 -19.17
CA TYR A 42 -13.37 -19.17 -18.41
C TYR A 42 -12.13 -19.43 -19.27
N LEU A 43 -12.09 -20.55 -20.01
CA LEU A 43 -10.95 -20.88 -20.88
C LEU A 43 -10.77 -19.84 -21.97
N GLU A 44 -11.86 -19.37 -22.57
CA GLU A 44 -11.83 -18.34 -23.59
C GLU A 44 -11.31 -17.00 -23.03
N LYS A 45 -11.83 -16.54 -21.88
CA LYS A 45 -11.36 -15.34 -21.20
C LYS A 45 -9.87 -15.44 -20.81
N SER A 46 -9.45 -16.58 -20.29
CA SER A 46 -8.04 -16.83 -19.97
C SER A 46 -7.14 -16.70 -21.20
N LYS A 47 -7.59 -17.20 -22.36
CA LYS A 47 -6.88 -17.07 -23.63
C LYS A 47 -6.81 -15.62 -24.09
N GLN A 48 -7.91 -14.89 -24.04
CA GLN A 48 -7.99 -13.46 -24.39
C GLN A 48 -7.05 -12.62 -23.53
N ILE A 49 -7.03 -12.83 -22.19
CA ILE A 49 -6.13 -12.13 -21.28
C ILE A 49 -4.67 -12.44 -21.61
N LYS A 50 -4.32 -13.71 -21.87
CA LYS A 50 -2.95 -14.08 -22.25
C LYS A 50 -2.51 -13.43 -23.55
N GLU A 51 -3.36 -13.40 -24.56
CA GLU A 51 -3.05 -12.73 -25.83
C GLU A 51 -2.91 -11.21 -25.66
N PHE A 52 -3.78 -10.59 -24.91
CA PHE A 52 -3.65 -9.17 -24.58
C PHE A 52 -2.31 -8.86 -23.90
N LEU A 53 -1.93 -9.65 -22.88
CA LEU A 53 -0.65 -9.44 -22.16
C LEU A 53 0.58 -9.64 -23.03
N LYS A 54 0.53 -10.56 -24.01
CA LYS A 54 1.62 -10.76 -24.98
C LYS A 54 1.78 -9.59 -25.96
N GLN A 55 0.69 -8.93 -26.30
CA GLN A 55 0.66 -7.84 -27.27
C GLN A 55 0.80 -6.47 -26.63
N LYS A 56 0.70 -6.40 -25.30
CA LYS A 56 0.74 -5.14 -24.55
C LYS A 56 2.13 -4.50 -24.62
N HIS A 57 2.14 -3.20 -24.92
CA HIS A 57 3.35 -2.37 -24.91
C HIS A 57 3.40 -1.50 -23.65
N PRO A 58 4.63 -1.02 -23.28
CA PRO A 58 4.75 0.00 -22.25
C PRO A 58 3.91 1.24 -22.60
N GLY A 59 3.06 1.67 -21.67
CA GLY A 59 2.15 2.79 -21.88
C GLY A 59 0.72 2.41 -22.26
N ASP A 60 0.44 1.15 -22.54
CA ASP A 60 -0.92 0.68 -22.81
C ASP A 60 -1.73 0.54 -21.52
N VAL A 61 -3.01 0.99 -21.57
CA VAL A 61 -3.95 0.80 -20.48
C VAL A 61 -4.38 -0.66 -20.39
N ASP A 62 -4.44 -1.21 -19.20
CA ASP A 62 -4.91 -2.57 -18.98
C ASP A 62 -6.40 -2.72 -19.37
N SER A 63 -6.78 -3.90 -19.86
CA SER A 63 -8.20 -4.23 -20.04
C SER A 63 -8.95 -4.20 -18.69
N ALA A 64 -10.28 -4.08 -18.71
CA ALA A 64 -11.10 -4.03 -17.51
C ALA A 64 -10.86 -5.26 -16.61
N GLU A 65 -10.75 -6.45 -17.22
CA GLU A 65 -10.49 -7.70 -16.50
C GLU A 65 -9.10 -7.69 -15.82
N ILE A 66 -8.09 -7.18 -16.51
CA ILE A 66 -6.73 -7.10 -15.93
C ILE A 66 -6.69 -6.06 -14.82
N ARG A 67 -7.33 -4.90 -14.98
CA ARG A 67 -7.44 -3.90 -13.91
C ARG A 67 -8.10 -4.48 -12.67
N PHE A 68 -9.20 -5.19 -12.87
CA PHE A 68 -9.90 -5.90 -11.79
C PHE A 68 -8.97 -6.88 -11.06
N LEU A 69 -8.26 -7.73 -11.82
CA LEU A 69 -7.33 -8.70 -11.26
C LEU A 69 -6.22 -8.06 -10.44
N LYS A 70 -5.55 -7.06 -11.02
CA LYS A 70 -4.49 -6.32 -10.33
C LYS A 70 -5.01 -5.67 -9.04
N GLY A 71 -6.21 -5.09 -9.09
CA GLY A 71 -6.86 -4.52 -7.91
C GLY A 71 -7.11 -5.57 -6.82
N ARG A 72 -7.60 -6.76 -7.20
CA ARG A 72 -7.86 -7.86 -6.25
C ARG A 72 -6.58 -8.42 -5.63
N ILE A 73 -5.53 -8.61 -6.42
CA ILE A 73 -4.22 -9.05 -5.92
C ILE A 73 -3.68 -8.06 -4.90
N ARG A 74 -3.58 -6.77 -5.26
CA ARG A 74 -3.07 -5.72 -4.37
C ARG A 74 -3.90 -5.58 -3.09
N ARG A 75 -5.21 -5.72 -3.20
CA ARG A 75 -6.13 -5.67 -2.05
C ARG A 75 -5.94 -6.87 -1.12
N ALA A 76 -5.73 -8.08 -1.66
CA ALA A 76 -5.43 -9.28 -0.88
C ALA A 76 -4.06 -9.16 -0.17
N GLU A 77 -3.05 -8.65 -0.84
CA GLU A 77 -1.73 -8.38 -0.26
C GLU A 77 -1.81 -7.36 0.88
N ALA A 78 -2.52 -6.24 0.67
CA ALA A 78 -2.73 -5.23 1.71
C ALA A 78 -3.45 -5.79 2.94
N LYS A 79 -4.52 -6.59 2.74
CA LYS A 79 -5.20 -7.28 3.84
C LYS A 79 -4.27 -8.25 4.58
N THR A 80 -3.42 -8.97 3.85
CA THR A 80 -2.44 -9.89 4.43
C THR A 80 -1.41 -9.13 5.27
N ALA A 81 -0.91 -7.99 4.79
CA ALA A 81 -0.01 -7.12 5.54
C ALA A 81 -0.67 -6.58 6.82
N CYS A 82 -1.90 -6.07 6.72
CA CYS A 82 -2.67 -5.60 7.87
C CYS A 82 -2.90 -6.70 8.91
N ASN A 83 -3.31 -7.90 8.47
CA ASN A 83 -3.51 -9.05 9.36
C ASN A 83 -2.20 -9.49 10.04
N TRP A 84 -1.08 -9.45 9.31
CA TRP A 84 0.26 -9.72 9.88
C TRP A 84 0.62 -8.74 11.00
N MET A 85 0.22 -7.48 10.88
CA MET A 85 0.38 -6.45 11.92
C MET A 85 -0.63 -6.54 13.06
N GLY A 86 -1.58 -7.48 13.01
CA GLY A 86 -2.62 -7.65 14.03
C GLY A 86 -3.83 -6.72 13.85
N VAL A 87 -3.93 -6.02 12.71
CA VAL A 87 -5.12 -5.21 12.39
C VAL A 87 -6.26 -6.15 12.02
N LYS A 88 -7.38 -6.01 12.70
CA LYS A 88 -8.57 -6.83 12.45
C LYS A 88 -9.18 -6.50 11.08
N PRO A 89 -9.75 -7.49 10.37
CA PRO A 89 -10.32 -7.28 9.03
C PRO A 89 -11.36 -6.17 8.93
N GLU A 90 -12.18 -6.00 9.97
CA GLU A 90 -13.21 -4.95 10.04
C GLU A 90 -12.64 -3.53 10.12
N ASN A 91 -11.35 -3.38 10.47
CA ASN A 91 -10.65 -2.11 10.54
C ASN A 91 -9.79 -1.83 9.29
N VAL A 92 -9.91 -2.66 8.25
CA VAL A 92 -9.19 -2.48 6.99
C VAL A 92 -10.15 -1.98 5.93
N HIS A 93 -10.09 -0.68 5.63
CA HIS A 93 -10.96 0.00 4.70
C HIS A 93 -10.28 0.25 3.36
N HIS A 94 -10.89 -0.16 2.26
CA HIS A 94 -10.47 0.16 0.90
C HIS A 94 -11.46 1.17 0.33
N LEU A 95 -11.04 2.43 0.24
CA LEU A 95 -11.95 3.55 -0.03
C LEU A 95 -12.36 3.66 -1.50
N ASP A 96 -11.60 3.06 -2.41
CA ASP A 96 -11.86 3.11 -3.86
C ASP A 96 -12.10 4.55 -4.36
N LEU A 97 -11.16 5.44 -4.01
CA LEU A 97 -11.27 6.86 -4.34
C LEU A 97 -11.39 7.06 -5.86
N PRO A 98 -12.37 7.84 -6.35
CA PRO A 98 -12.64 8.03 -7.78
C PRO A 98 -11.46 8.51 -8.63
N PHE A 99 -10.50 9.25 -8.06
CA PHE A 99 -9.34 9.73 -8.81
C PHE A 99 -8.41 8.61 -9.30
N TYR A 100 -8.47 7.41 -8.69
CA TYR A 100 -7.53 6.33 -8.94
C TYR A 100 -8.20 5.04 -9.37
N GLU A 101 -7.68 4.45 -10.44
CA GLU A 101 -8.01 3.09 -10.84
C GLU A 101 -6.72 2.31 -11.13
N THR A 102 -6.59 1.10 -10.54
CA THR A 102 -5.44 0.22 -10.78
C THR A 102 -5.31 -0.12 -12.26
N GLY A 103 -4.09 0.01 -12.80
CA GLY A 103 -3.81 -0.35 -14.21
C GLY A 103 -4.15 0.72 -15.23
N THR A 104 -4.65 1.89 -14.81
CA THR A 104 -4.75 3.08 -15.66
C THR A 104 -3.46 3.91 -15.56
N ILE A 105 -3.01 4.46 -16.69
CA ILE A 105 -1.79 5.28 -16.75
C ILE A 105 -2.09 6.69 -16.28
N LYS A 106 -3.21 7.26 -16.75
CA LYS A 106 -3.64 8.59 -16.35
C LYS A 106 -4.61 8.50 -15.17
N LYS A 107 -4.23 9.12 -14.07
CA LYS A 107 -5.09 9.29 -12.89
C LYS A 107 -5.99 10.51 -13.08
N GLY A 108 -7.13 10.49 -12.41
CA GLY A 108 -7.98 11.68 -12.31
C GLY A 108 -7.39 12.74 -11.37
N ASP A 109 -7.96 13.93 -11.42
CA ASP A 109 -7.67 14.98 -10.44
C ASP A 109 -8.46 14.71 -9.16
N LEU A 110 -7.95 15.20 -8.03
CA LEU A 110 -8.66 15.16 -6.75
C LEU A 110 -10.01 15.89 -6.88
N SER A 111 -11.07 15.25 -6.40
CA SER A 111 -12.43 15.77 -6.44
C SER A 111 -13.05 15.85 -5.05
N GLU A 112 -14.12 16.65 -4.90
CA GLU A 112 -14.92 16.70 -3.68
C GLU A 112 -15.48 15.34 -3.26
N LYS A 113 -15.69 14.43 -4.22
CA LYS A 113 -16.14 13.05 -3.92
C LYS A 113 -15.08 12.25 -3.19
N ASP A 114 -13.82 12.40 -3.60
CA ASP A 114 -12.69 11.75 -2.94
C ASP A 114 -12.55 12.26 -1.49
N VAL A 115 -12.57 13.57 -1.32
CA VAL A 115 -12.48 14.24 -0.01
C VAL A 115 -13.64 13.80 0.89
N LYS A 116 -14.86 13.77 0.36
CA LYS A 116 -16.03 13.33 1.12
C LYS A 116 -15.91 11.89 1.63
N ILE A 117 -15.43 10.95 0.82
CA ILE A 117 -15.24 9.55 1.22
C ILE A 117 -14.25 9.47 2.39
N VAL A 118 -13.13 10.19 2.32
CA VAL A 118 -12.14 10.26 3.40
C VAL A 118 -12.72 10.90 4.65
N LYS A 119 -13.42 12.01 4.50
CA LYS A 119 -14.10 12.73 5.60
C LYS A 119 -15.10 11.83 6.33
N ASP A 120 -15.94 11.11 5.58
CA ASP A 120 -16.94 10.20 6.16
C ASP A 120 -16.26 9.09 6.99
N LEU A 121 -15.10 8.57 6.55
CA LEU A 121 -14.32 7.61 7.33
C LEU A 121 -13.74 8.23 8.59
N ILE A 122 -13.10 9.40 8.52
CA ILE A 122 -12.53 10.10 9.68
C ILE A 122 -13.64 10.37 10.71
N MET A 123 -14.79 10.85 10.27
CA MET A 123 -15.97 11.07 11.13
C MET A 123 -16.47 9.81 11.81
N SER A 124 -16.42 8.67 11.13
CA SER A 124 -16.86 7.39 11.68
C SER A 124 -15.90 6.82 12.71
N VAL A 125 -14.59 7.01 12.50
CA VAL A 125 -13.51 6.47 13.35
C VAL A 125 -13.22 7.40 14.53
N LYS A 126 -13.27 8.72 14.33
CA LYS A 126 -12.87 9.77 15.30
C LYS A 126 -11.46 9.50 15.87
N PRO A 127 -10.43 9.44 15.03
CA PRO A 127 -9.10 9.05 15.46
C PRO A 127 -8.44 10.12 16.35
N HIS A 128 -7.54 9.69 17.23
CA HIS A 128 -6.66 10.58 17.97
C HIS A 128 -5.38 10.91 17.20
N GLN A 129 -5.02 10.07 16.22
CA GLN A 129 -3.87 10.25 15.37
C GLN A 129 -4.17 9.77 13.94
N ILE A 130 -3.69 10.53 12.97
CA ILE A 130 -3.76 10.20 11.54
C ILE A 130 -2.33 10.15 11.03
N PHE A 131 -1.94 9.05 10.36
CA PHE A 131 -0.63 8.91 9.74
C PHE A 131 -0.80 8.90 8.22
N VAL A 132 -0.12 9.82 7.53
CA VAL A 132 -0.18 9.96 6.08
C VAL A 132 1.22 9.99 5.47
N ALA A 133 1.33 9.64 4.19
CA ALA A 133 2.56 9.81 3.45
C ALA A 133 2.82 11.29 3.21
N GLY A 134 3.88 11.84 3.80
CA GLY A 134 4.31 13.23 3.61
C GLY A 134 5.26 13.42 2.43
N ASP A 135 5.33 12.44 1.52
CA ASP A 135 6.25 12.48 0.41
C ASP A 135 5.66 13.24 -0.78
N LEU A 136 6.04 14.48 -0.90
CA LEU A 136 5.67 15.33 -2.03
C LEU A 136 6.49 15.06 -3.28
N ALA A 137 7.56 14.27 -3.18
CA ALA A 137 8.44 13.87 -4.27
C ALA A 137 8.04 12.54 -4.93
N ASP A 138 6.85 12.01 -4.63
CA ASP A 138 6.30 10.79 -5.26
C ASP A 138 6.25 10.95 -6.79
N PRO A 139 7.10 10.22 -7.55
CA PRO A 139 7.16 10.36 -9.00
C PRO A 139 5.86 9.94 -9.70
N HIS A 140 5.05 9.13 -9.03
CA HIS A 140 3.76 8.66 -9.55
C HIS A 140 2.59 9.56 -9.15
N GLY A 141 2.78 10.47 -8.19
CA GLY A 141 1.79 11.43 -7.71
C GLY A 141 0.61 10.83 -6.94
N THR A 142 0.52 9.49 -6.79
CA THR A 142 -0.62 8.84 -6.12
C THR A 142 -0.63 9.12 -4.62
N HIS A 143 0.53 9.01 -3.96
CA HIS A 143 0.64 9.27 -2.52
C HIS A 143 0.31 10.73 -2.22
N ARG A 144 0.78 11.67 -3.07
CA ARG A 144 0.44 13.09 -2.94
C ARG A 144 -1.07 13.31 -2.98
N VAL A 145 -1.75 12.82 -4.01
CA VAL A 145 -3.21 13.00 -4.14
C VAL A 145 -3.96 12.36 -2.97
N CYS A 146 -3.52 11.19 -2.49
CA CYS A 146 -4.11 10.59 -1.27
C CYS A 146 -3.90 11.46 -0.04
N THR A 147 -2.70 12.03 0.13
CA THR A 147 -2.40 12.94 1.24
C THR A 147 -3.23 14.21 1.12
N ASP A 148 -3.31 14.82 -0.06
CA ASP A 148 -4.12 16.01 -0.31
C ASP A 148 -5.61 15.76 0.03
N ALA A 149 -6.14 14.57 -0.32
CA ALA A 149 -7.51 14.18 0.05
C ALA A 149 -7.70 14.10 1.57
N VAL A 150 -6.72 13.54 2.30
CA VAL A 150 -6.78 13.45 3.77
C VAL A 150 -6.68 14.83 4.40
N LEU A 151 -5.74 15.68 3.95
CA LEU A 151 -5.56 17.00 4.51
C LEU A 151 -6.78 17.90 4.23
N ALA A 152 -7.34 17.86 3.02
CA ALA A 152 -8.58 18.56 2.71
C ALA A 152 -9.76 18.10 3.58
N ALA A 153 -9.88 16.79 3.83
CA ALA A 153 -10.90 16.27 4.73
C ALA A 153 -10.66 16.71 6.19
N VAL A 154 -9.41 16.77 6.64
CA VAL A 154 -9.02 17.29 7.96
C VAL A 154 -9.43 18.77 8.08
N ASP A 155 -9.11 19.59 7.08
CA ASP A 155 -9.44 21.02 7.09
C ASP A 155 -10.95 21.28 7.20
N GLU A 156 -11.77 20.43 6.56
CA GLU A 156 -13.23 20.47 6.71
C GLU A 156 -13.77 20.02 8.07
N LEU A 157 -12.94 19.35 8.87
CA LEU A 157 -13.32 18.76 10.17
C LEU A 157 -12.75 19.52 11.37
N LEU A 158 -12.01 20.62 11.18
CA LEU A 158 -11.30 21.32 12.25
C LEU A 158 -12.21 21.81 13.40
N ASP A 159 -13.50 22.06 13.12
CA ASP A 159 -14.47 22.51 14.11
C ASP A 159 -15.07 21.34 14.93
N GLU A 160 -14.82 20.10 14.54
CA GLU A 160 -15.29 18.94 15.28
C GLU A 160 -14.52 18.74 16.60
N ASP A 161 -15.23 18.42 17.68
CA ASP A 161 -14.62 18.30 19.00
C ASP A 161 -13.47 17.31 19.09
N PHE A 162 -13.59 16.14 18.42
CA PHE A 162 -12.53 15.13 18.44
C PHE A 162 -11.28 15.56 17.68
N MET A 163 -11.38 16.52 16.75
CA MET A 163 -10.22 17.02 15.99
C MET A 163 -9.34 17.98 16.80
N LYS A 164 -9.82 18.48 17.94
CA LYS A 164 -9.03 19.37 18.81
C LYS A 164 -7.79 18.68 19.38
N ASP A 165 -7.90 17.36 19.62
CA ASP A 165 -6.84 16.52 20.18
C ASP A 165 -6.25 15.54 19.13
N CYS A 166 -6.72 15.57 17.90
CA CYS A 166 -6.23 14.73 16.81
C CYS A 166 -4.94 15.30 16.24
N ARG A 167 -3.89 14.47 16.16
CA ARG A 167 -2.61 14.82 15.55
C ARG A 167 -2.43 14.16 14.19
N ILE A 168 -1.87 14.89 13.25
CA ILE A 168 -1.64 14.39 11.89
C ILE A 168 -0.13 14.28 11.65
N TRP A 169 0.37 13.05 11.50
CA TRP A 169 1.76 12.72 11.34
C TRP A 169 2.08 12.35 9.90
N MET A 170 3.07 12.99 9.32
CA MET A 170 3.57 12.73 7.97
C MET A 170 4.85 11.91 8.02
N TYR A 171 4.89 10.77 7.32
CA TYR A 171 6.06 9.91 7.16
C TYR A 171 6.60 9.90 5.74
N ARG A 172 7.85 9.46 5.53
CA ARG A 172 8.54 9.56 4.21
C ARG A 172 8.58 8.25 3.40
N GLY A 173 8.24 7.10 3.98
CA GLY A 173 8.27 5.82 3.26
C GLY A 173 9.70 5.40 2.84
N ALA A 174 9.92 5.16 1.55
CA ALA A 174 11.21 4.74 0.99
C ALA A 174 11.97 5.88 0.28
N TRP A 175 11.47 7.09 0.37
CA TRP A 175 12.09 8.30 -0.22
C TRP A 175 13.06 8.97 0.74
N ALA A 176 13.57 10.14 0.36
CA ALA A 176 14.48 10.90 1.19
C ALA A 176 13.84 11.24 2.56
N GLU A 177 14.64 11.19 3.62
CA GLU A 177 14.17 11.53 4.96
C GLU A 177 13.87 13.03 5.09
N TRP A 178 13.12 13.39 6.12
CA TRP A 178 12.96 14.76 6.56
C TRP A 178 14.30 15.37 6.95
N GLU A 179 14.46 16.68 6.75
CA GLU A 179 15.57 17.40 7.35
C GLU A 179 15.50 17.26 8.88
N ILE A 180 16.65 17.06 9.51
CA ILE A 180 16.69 16.67 10.93
C ILE A 180 16.08 17.72 11.87
N ASP A 181 16.17 18.98 11.53
CA ASP A 181 15.60 20.10 12.26
C ASP A 181 14.07 20.24 12.10
N HIS A 182 13.48 19.50 11.15
CA HIS A 182 12.04 19.44 10.95
C HIS A 182 11.39 18.22 11.61
N ILE A 183 12.19 17.25 12.07
CA ILE A 183 11.63 16.04 12.69
C ILE A 183 11.06 16.36 14.08
N GLU A 184 9.77 16.13 14.26
CA GLU A 184 9.07 16.40 15.52
C GLU A 184 8.83 15.13 16.35
N MET A 185 8.79 13.98 15.69
CA MET A 185 8.71 12.68 16.36
C MET A 185 9.66 11.69 15.69
N ALA A 186 10.50 11.04 16.48
CA ALA A 186 11.37 9.95 16.04
C ALA A 186 11.11 8.71 16.88
N VAL A 187 10.70 7.62 16.23
CA VAL A 187 10.36 6.35 16.87
C VAL A 187 11.48 5.35 16.66
N PRO A 188 12.21 4.99 17.73
CA PRO A 188 13.30 4.03 17.63
C PRO A 188 12.76 2.62 17.40
N MET A 189 13.51 1.82 16.66
CA MET A 189 13.21 0.43 16.37
C MET A 189 14.37 -0.48 16.77
N SER A 190 14.04 -1.59 17.42
CA SER A 190 14.95 -2.72 17.64
C SER A 190 15.20 -3.50 16.34
N PRO A 191 16.23 -4.37 16.29
CA PRO A 191 16.44 -5.27 15.17
C PRO A 191 15.23 -6.17 14.85
N GLU A 192 14.45 -6.54 15.87
CA GLU A 192 13.26 -7.36 15.72
C GLU A 192 12.10 -6.57 15.07
N GLU A 193 11.85 -5.36 15.52
CA GLU A 193 10.84 -4.47 14.95
C GLU A 193 11.16 -4.10 13.50
N LEU A 194 12.43 -3.87 13.19
CA LEU A 194 12.86 -3.60 11.81
C LEU A 194 12.63 -4.81 10.91
N ARG A 195 12.93 -6.06 11.39
CA ARG A 195 12.59 -7.28 10.65
C ARG A 195 11.09 -7.46 10.50
N PHE A 196 10.31 -7.14 11.52
CA PHE A 196 8.85 -7.20 11.46
C PHE A 196 8.31 -6.24 10.39
N LYS A 197 8.80 -4.99 10.37
CA LYS A 197 8.48 -4.01 9.32
C LYS A 197 8.81 -4.54 7.92
N ARG A 198 10.02 -5.07 7.71
CA ARG A 198 10.43 -5.71 6.45
C ARG A 198 9.45 -6.79 6.03
N ASN A 199 9.16 -7.73 6.92
CA ASN A 199 8.25 -8.85 6.64
C ASN A 199 6.84 -8.38 6.29
N THR A 200 6.40 -7.26 6.84
CA THR A 200 5.13 -6.61 6.49
C THR A 200 5.16 -6.06 5.06
N ILE A 201 6.23 -5.34 4.70
CA ILE A 201 6.41 -4.82 3.32
C ILE A 201 6.44 -5.96 2.31
N LEU A 202 7.14 -7.06 2.62
CA LEU A 202 7.25 -8.24 1.75
C LEU A 202 5.92 -8.97 1.52
N LYS A 203 4.83 -8.64 2.24
CA LYS A 203 3.49 -9.16 1.91
C LYS A 203 2.93 -8.58 0.61
N HIS A 204 3.46 -7.44 0.15
CA HIS A 204 3.10 -6.83 -1.13
C HIS A 204 3.91 -7.38 -2.30
N GLN A 205 3.92 -8.69 -2.46
CA GLN A 205 4.81 -9.41 -3.37
C GLN A 205 4.70 -8.98 -4.83
N SER A 206 3.48 -8.68 -5.33
CA SER A 206 3.28 -8.21 -6.72
C SER A 206 3.97 -6.87 -7.02
N GLN A 207 4.50 -6.20 -6.01
CA GLN A 207 5.17 -4.91 -6.13
C GLN A 207 6.67 -4.99 -5.79
N MET A 208 7.21 -6.22 -5.54
CA MET A 208 8.60 -6.43 -5.15
C MET A 208 9.51 -6.91 -6.28
N GLU A 209 8.96 -7.21 -7.46
CA GLU A 209 9.72 -7.84 -8.55
C GLU A 209 10.70 -6.90 -9.26
N ASN A 210 10.46 -5.59 -9.20
CA ASN A 210 11.30 -4.60 -9.84
C ASN A 210 11.60 -3.44 -8.90
N ALA A 211 12.79 -2.85 -9.04
CA ALA A 211 13.11 -1.59 -8.39
C ALA A 211 12.14 -0.50 -8.90
N PRO A 212 11.35 0.12 -8.00
CA PRO A 212 10.30 1.06 -8.43
C PRO A 212 10.84 2.44 -8.82
N PHE A 213 12.16 2.64 -8.72
CA PHE A 213 12.78 3.95 -8.86
C PHE A 213 13.53 4.06 -10.19
N LEU A 214 13.42 5.23 -10.81
CA LEU A 214 14.16 5.56 -12.01
C LEU A 214 15.61 5.91 -11.64
N GLY A 215 16.58 5.49 -12.47
CA GLY A 215 17.99 5.74 -12.29
C GLY A 215 18.80 4.50 -11.90
N ASP A 216 20.01 4.71 -11.37
CA ASP A 216 20.98 3.65 -11.07
C ASP A 216 20.75 2.95 -9.72
N ASP A 217 19.69 3.27 -9.01
CA ASP A 217 19.33 2.65 -7.73
C ASP A 217 18.46 1.42 -7.95
N ASP A 218 19.07 0.24 -7.94
CA ASP A 218 18.44 -1.06 -8.14
C ASP A 218 17.83 -1.68 -6.85
N ARG A 219 17.94 -0.95 -5.72
CA ARG A 219 17.39 -1.42 -4.45
C ARG A 219 15.88 -1.54 -4.51
N LEU A 220 15.34 -2.61 -3.93
CA LEU A 220 13.92 -2.80 -3.73
C LEU A 220 13.36 -1.80 -2.70
N PHE A 221 12.05 -1.57 -2.74
CA PHE A 221 11.38 -0.63 -1.84
C PHE A 221 11.72 -0.87 -0.36
N TRP A 222 11.69 -2.12 0.11
CA TRP A 222 11.99 -2.45 1.50
C TRP A 222 13.44 -2.16 1.90
N GLN A 223 14.39 -2.36 0.97
CA GLN A 223 15.81 -2.07 1.22
C GLN A 223 16.02 -0.58 1.42
N ARG A 224 15.42 0.24 0.56
CA ARG A 224 15.51 1.71 0.70
C ARG A 224 14.85 2.19 1.99
N ALA A 225 13.69 1.63 2.35
CA ALA A 225 13.00 1.97 3.60
C ALA A 225 13.86 1.64 4.83
N GLU A 226 14.52 0.46 4.86
CA GLU A 226 15.45 0.10 5.94
C GLU A 226 16.68 0.99 5.99
N ASP A 227 17.33 1.20 4.83
CA ASP A 227 18.53 2.02 4.75
C ASP A 227 18.25 3.45 5.24
N ARG A 228 17.08 4.02 4.89
CA ARG A 228 16.64 5.31 5.38
C ARG A 228 16.48 5.28 6.91
N ASN A 229 15.78 4.32 7.45
CA ASN A 229 15.56 4.21 8.90
C ASN A 229 16.89 4.03 9.68
N ARG A 230 17.83 3.24 9.14
CA ARG A 230 19.18 3.08 9.74
C ARG A 230 19.99 4.37 9.66
N ALA A 231 19.91 5.08 8.53
CA ALA A 231 20.59 6.37 8.36
C ALA A 231 20.07 7.41 9.35
N THR A 232 18.75 7.48 9.57
CA THR A 232 18.13 8.35 10.57
C THR A 232 18.63 8.03 11.98
N ALA A 233 18.63 6.75 12.38
CA ALA A 233 19.15 6.34 13.68
C ALA A 233 20.64 6.70 13.85
N LYS A 234 21.47 6.48 12.82
CA LYS A 234 22.89 6.85 12.84
C LYS A 234 23.09 8.34 13.00
N LEU A 235 22.27 9.16 12.34
CA LEU A 235 22.32 10.62 12.46
C LEU A 235 22.02 11.06 13.89
N TYR A 236 20.96 10.55 14.50
CA TYR A 236 20.61 10.85 15.90
C TYR A 236 21.71 10.38 16.86
N SER A 237 22.31 9.22 16.64
CA SER A 237 23.44 8.75 17.45
C SER A 237 24.65 9.69 17.34
N SER A 238 24.93 10.24 16.16
CA SER A 238 26.03 11.21 15.97
C SER A 238 25.79 12.54 16.68
N LEU A 239 24.52 12.86 16.99
CA LEU A 239 24.11 14.02 17.78
C LEU A 239 24.13 13.76 19.31
N GLY A 240 24.59 12.57 19.74
CA GLY A 240 24.72 12.21 21.14
C GLY A 240 23.54 11.50 21.76
N LEU A 241 22.55 11.10 20.99
CA LEU A 241 21.46 10.26 21.47
C LEU A 241 21.86 8.78 21.52
N ALA A 242 21.09 7.96 22.23
CA ALA A 242 21.33 6.53 22.33
C ALA A 242 21.32 5.88 20.93
N SER A 243 22.18 4.87 20.75
CA SER A 243 22.24 4.12 19.50
C SER A 243 21.08 3.14 19.39
N TYR A 244 20.30 3.26 18.33
CA TYR A 244 19.24 2.34 17.95
C TYR A 244 19.54 1.70 16.60
N GLU A 245 18.92 0.56 16.31
CA GLU A 245 19.09 -0.14 15.03
C GLU A 245 18.56 0.71 13.87
N ALA A 246 17.40 1.31 14.06
CA ALA A 246 16.73 2.14 13.07
C ALA A 246 15.78 3.13 13.76
N MET A 247 15.34 4.17 13.04
CA MET A 247 14.31 5.11 13.49
C MET A 247 13.36 5.46 12.36
N GLU A 248 12.08 5.54 12.67
CA GLU A 248 11.08 6.16 11.80
C GLU A 248 10.85 7.59 12.24
N ALA A 249 10.90 8.53 11.30
CA ALA A 249 10.75 9.95 11.56
C ALA A 249 9.43 10.49 11.01
N PHE A 250 8.87 11.45 11.75
CA PHE A 250 7.59 12.08 11.43
C PHE A 250 7.68 13.58 11.63
N VAL A 251 6.90 14.31 10.81
CA VAL A 251 6.62 15.73 10.93
C VAL A 251 5.13 15.88 11.18
N GLU A 252 4.73 16.75 12.11
CA GLU A 252 3.32 17.03 12.37
C GLU A 252 2.76 18.01 11.31
N TYR A 253 1.62 17.71 10.77
CA TYR A 253 0.88 18.67 9.96
C TYR A 253 0.06 19.59 10.86
N HIS A 254 0.30 20.89 10.75
CA HIS A 254 -0.43 21.92 11.48
C HIS A 254 -1.41 22.64 10.55
N PRO A 255 -2.72 22.30 10.59
CA PRO A 255 -3.70 22.99 9.76
C PRO A 255 -3.74 24.48 10.11
N ILE A 256 -3.83 25.30 9.09
CA ILE A 256 -3.99 26.76 9.25
C ILE A 256 -5.45 27.01 9.69
N ARG A 257 -5.63 27.45 10.91
CA ARG A 257 -6.93 27.83 11.49
C ARG A 257 -7.29 29.26 11.15
#